data_3a540841c002e68c3ce84962a2503813
#
_entry.id   3a540841c002e68c3ce84962a2503813
#
_cell.length_a   1.000
_cell.length_b   1.000
_cell.length_c   1.000
_cell.angle_alpha   90.00
_cell.angle_beta   90.00
_cell.angle_gamma   90.00
#
_symmetry.space_group_name_H-M   'P 1'
#
loop_
_entity.id
_entity.type
_entity.pdbx_description
1 polymer ?
#
loop_
_entity_poly.entity_id
_entity_poly.type
_entity_poly.pdbx_seq_one_letter_code
_entity_poly.pdbx_strand_id
1 'polypeptide(L)'
;VELIDGLLELLERDPDFQSFTLDGQTAALEDYLAIRPHNRARIEKLVRAGRLEIGPWFVLPDAFLPSGEALIRNLRRGLARSRELGANPRDGYMPDSFGHIAQMPLILRGLGLRSFLFMRGLSKEQWERLGCEFRWRASDGSEVTTIYLRDGYLDSAALGHPEQFGDFEGHEPKPELAVERLRASLKAREGKLHSGAAILFNGCDHMPFQPELPRLLAGAQAAMPEVELVHATIAGYIDHVESSGAKLALHEGELLGNEHNPILSSVWSTRTYLKLANHRAQWLLERVAEPLTVAAGARGRELAALLDEAWRLLLLNHPHDDICGCSIDAVHLDDEARFREVEQIATSVADECVRELARKAGVRRDGSTQWLCALRTS
;
A
#
# COMPACT_ATOMS: atom_id res chain seq x y z
N VAL A 1 -8.02 15.80 6.18
CA VAL A 1 -7.25 16.78 6.97
C VAL A 1 -7.62 16.67 8.44
N GLU A 2 -8.88 16.85 8.81
CA GLU A 2 -9.40 16.83 10.19
C GLU A 2 -9.08 15.54 10.93
N LEU A 3 -9.21 14.39 10.26
CA LEU A 3 -8.88 13.10 10.87
C LEU A 3 -7.40 13.05 11.31
N ILE A 4 -6.48 13.49 10.46
CA ILE A 4 -5.04 13.50 10.82
C ILE A 4 -4.76 14.54 11.90
N ASP A 5 -5.38 15.73 11.84
CA ASP A 5 -5.25 16.74 12.90
C ASP A 5 -5.67 16.16 14.27
N GLY A 6 -6.85 15.52 14.35
CA GLY A 6 -7.35 14.88 15.56
C GLY A 6 -6.51 13.68 16.03
N LEU A 7 -5.99 12.87 15.08
CA LEU A 7 -5.09 11.76 15.43
C LEU A 7 -3.78 12.25 16.05
N LEU A 8 -3.18 13.32 15.50
CA LEU A 8 -1.96 13.91 16.08
C LEU A 8 -2.22 14.42 17.49
N GLU A 9 -3.37 15.09 17.73
CA GLU A 9 -3.77 15.55 19.04
C GLU A 9 -3.98 14.40 20.03
N LEU A 10 -4.65 13.32 19.61
CA LEU A 10 -4.84 12.13 20.41
C LEU A 10 -3.51 11.51 20.83
N LEU A 11 -2.65 11.23 19.86
CA LEU A 11 -1.35 10.62 20.09
C LEU A 11 -0.42 11.47 20.98
N GLU A 12 -0.55 12.80 20.96
CA GLU A 12 0.24 13.68 21.82
C GLU A 12 -0.33 13.79 23.23
N ARG A 13 -1.65 13.74 23.38
CA ARG A 13 -2.34 13.95 24.64
C ARG A 13 -2.44 12.68 25.48
N ASP A 14 -2.71 11.54 24.83
CA ASP A 14 -3.01 10.28 25.51
C ASP A 14 -1.86 9.28 25.37
N PRO A 15 -1.05 9.06 26.43
CA PRO A 15 0.01 8.08 26.40
C PRO A 15 -0.48 6.63 26.38
N ASP A 16 -1.71 6.36 26.82
CA ASP A 16 -2.28 5.01 26.86
C ASP A 16 -2.73 4.57 25.45
N PHE A 17 -3.05 5.53 24.56
CA PHE A 17 -3.23 5.27 23.14
C PHE A 17 -1.87 5.09 22.47
N GLN A 18 -1.31 3.87 22.53
CA GLN A 18 0.12 3.63 22.28
C GLN A 18 0.57 3.90 20.84
N SER A 19 -0.20 3.48 19.85
CA SER A 19 0.19 3.62 18.44
C SER A 19 -1.00 3.64 17.50
N PHE A 20 -0.77 4.13 16.29
CA PHE A 20 -1.71 4.06 15.17
C PHE A 20 -0.96 3.76 13.87
N THR A 21 -1.52 2.88 13.04
CA THR A 21 -0.99 2.59 11.70
C THR A 21 -1.82 3.33 10.66
N LEU A 22 -1.18 4.24 9.90
CA LEU A 22 -1.80 4.91 8.76
C LEU A 22 -1.75 3.98 7.55
N ASP A 23 -2.83 3.37 7.23
CA ASP A 23 -3.20 2.56 6.05
C ASP A 23 -2.10 2.21 5.01
N GLY A 24 -0.85 2.06 5.44
CA GLY A 24 0.25 1.60 4.59
C GLY A 24 0.66 2.50 3.42
N GLN A 25 0.06 3.67 3.21
CA GLN A 25 0.35 4.57 2.10
C GLN A 25 0.83 5.94 2.56
N THR A 26 1.67 6.57 1.72
CA THR A 26 2.28 7.88 2.03
C THR A 26 1.72 9.04 1.20
N ALA A 27 0.99 8.78 0.13
CA ALA A 27 0.37 9.83 -0.70
C ALA A 27 -0.55 10.73 0.12
N ALA A 28 -1.39 10.16 1.00
CA ALA A 28 -2.27 10.92 1.88
C ALA A 28 -1.50 11.88 2.81
N LEU A 29 -0.27 11.52 3.22
CA LEU A 29 0.60 12.40 4.00
C LEU A 29 1.25 13.50 3.14
N GLU A 30 1.54 13.24 1.87
CA GLU A 30 1.98 14.31 0.94
C GLU A 30 0.90 15.39 0.83
N ASP A 31 -0.33 14.99 0.57
CA ASP A 31 -1.47 15.91 0.44
C ASP A 31 -1.76 16.63 1.76
N TYR A 32 -1.74 15.91 2.87
CA TYR A 32 -1.91 16.52 4.19
C TYR A 32 -0.86 17.58 4.47
N LEU A 33 0.42 17.28 4.22
CA LEU A 33 1.54 18.20 4.47
C LEU A 33 1.58 19.38 3.48
N ALA A 34 0.98 19.24 2.29
CA ALA A 34 0.78 20.38 1.39
C ALA A 34 -0.20 21.40 1.99
N ILE A 35 -1.22 20.94 2.75
CA ILE A 35 -2.23 21.78 3.40
C ILE A 35 -1.78 22.22 4.80
N ARG A 36 -1.08 21.36 5.55
CA ARG A 36 -0.64 21.54 6.95
C ARG A 36 0.88 21.39 7.11
N PRO A 37 1.71 22.18 6.42
CA PRO A 37 3.17 22.01 6.44
C PRO A 37 3.78 22.17 7.85
N HIS A 38 3.13 22.92 8.73
CA HIS A 38 3.56 23.13 10.11
C HIS A 38 3.46 21.87 10.99
N ASN A 39 2.66 20.88 10.61
CA ASN A 39 2.52 19.61 11.35
C ASN A 39 3.63 18.60 11.01
N ARG A 40 4.53 18.90 10.07
CA ARG A 40 5.63 17.99 9.69
C ARG A 40 6.44 17.53 10.90
N ALA A 41 6.89 18.45 11.74
CA ALA A 41 7.70 18.11 12.91
C ALA A 41 6.95 17.24 13.94
N ARG A 42 5.63 17.42 14.08
CA ARG A 42 4.78 16.60 14.95
C ARG A 42 4.71 15.16 14.42
N ILE A 43 4.46 14.98 13.13
CA ILE A 43 4.45 13.67 12.47
C ILE A 43 5.80 12.98 12.65
N GLU A 44 6.92 13.65 12.32
CA GLU A 44 8.25 13.10 12.46
C GLU A 44 8.57 12.67 13.91
N LYS A 45 8.13 13.43 14.91
CA LYS A 45 8.30 13.09 16.31
C LYS A 45 7.54 11.81 16.69
N LEU A 46 6.25 11.70 16.29
CA LEU A 46 5.43 10.54 16.57
C LEU A 46 5.91 9.28 15.83
N VAL A 47 6.33 9.45 14.58
CA VAL A 47 6.92 8.36 13.77
C VAL A 47 8.20 7.83 14.42
N ARG A 48 9.16 8.70 14.81
CA ARG A 48 10.39 8.28 15.48
C ARG A 48 10.15 7.65 16.87
N ALA A 49 9.07 8.03 17.52
CA ALA A 49 8.65 7.44 18.79
C ALA A 49 7.96 6.08 18.64
N GLY A 50 7.71 5.61 17.40
CA GLY A 50 6.94 4.38 17.12
C GLY A 50 5.46 4.48 17.43
N ARG A 51 4.92 5.72 17.61
CA ARG A 51 3.52 5.97 17.91
C ARG A 51 2.66 6.16 16.68
N LEU A 52 3.28 6.43 15.52
CA LEU A 52 2.63 6.52 14.23
C LEU A 52 3.40 5.67 13.21
N GLU A 53 2.82 4.57 12.76
CA GLU A 53 3.35 3.76 11.66
C GLU A 53 2.86 4.32 10.32
N ILE A 54 3.77 4.46 9.35
CA ILE A 54 3.51 4.99 8.02
C ILE A 54 4.19 4.16 6.93
N GLY A 55 3.62 4.15 5.72
CA GLY A 55 4.17 3.39 4.59
C GLY A 55 3.90 1.88 4.72
N PRO A 56 4.54 1.04 3.89
CA PRO A 56 5.70 1.30 3.03
C PRO A 56 5.40 1.85 1.63
N TRP A 57 4.16 1.79 1.18
CA TRP A 57 3.78 2.14 -0.19
C TRP A 57 3.61 3.64 -0.41
N PHE A 58 3.70 4.08 -1.66
CA PHE A 58 3.24 5.42 -2.02
C PHE A 58 1.71 5.45 -2.08
N VAL A 59 1.10 4.54 -2.83
CA VAL A 59 -0.33 4.21 -2.82
C VAL A 59 -0.50 2.70 -2.69
N LEU A 60 -1.66 2.18 -2.27
CA LEU A 60 -1.97 0.76 -2.26
C LEU A 60 -2.43 0.29 -3.65
N PRO A 61 -1.53 -0.26 -4.49
CA PRO A 61 -1.84 -0.55 -5.88
C PRO A 61 -2.66 -1.82 -6.05
N ASP A 62 -3.36 -1.96 -7.18
CA ASP A 62 -3.65 -3.30 -7.69
C ASP A 62 -2.34 -4.02 -8.05
N ALA A 63 -2.28 -5.33 -7.88
CA ALA A 63 -1.04 -6.09 -8.10
C ALA A 63 -0.90 -6.62 -9.54
N PHE A 64 -1.99 -6.69 -10.33
CA PHE A 64 -2.00 -7.31 -11.66
C PHE A 64 -2.01 -6.31 -12.81
N LEU A 65 -2.64 -5.15 -12.65
CA LEU A 65 -2.81 -4.15 -13.71
C LEU A 65 -1.60 -3.23 -13.90
N PRO A 66 -0.89 -2.77 -12.85
CA PRO A 66 0.37 -2.06 -12.99
C PRO A 66 1.50 -2.99 -13.48
N SER A 67 2.48 -2.42 -14.18
CA SER A 67 3.72 -3.14 -14.53
C SER A 67 4.56 -3.48 -13.29
N GLY A 68 5.44 -4.48 -13.40
CA GLY A 68 6.40 -4.80 -12.34
C GLY A 68 7.30 -3.61 -11.99
N GLU A 69 7.70 -2.80 -12.98
CA GLU A 69 8.46 -1.56 -12.75
C GLU A 69 7.65 -0.53 -11.97
N ALA A 70 6.37 -0.37 -12.31
CA ALA A 70 5.48 0.55 -11.57
C ALA A 70 5.28 0.12 -10.11
N LEU A 71 5.13 -1.17 -9.82
CA LEU A 71 5.05 -1.70 -8.45
C LEU A 71 6.34 -1.41 -7.67
N ILE A 72 7.51 -1.63 -8.28
CA ILE A 72 8.81 -1.33 -7.67
C ILE A 72 8.95 0.17 -7.39
N ARG A 73 8.56 1.03 -8.32
CA ARG A 73 8.63 2.50 -8.14
C ARG A 73 7.67 3.00 -7.08
N ASN A 74 6.47 2.45 -7.04
CA ASN A 74 5.49 2.74 -6.00
C ASN A 74 6.09 2.47 -4.61
N LEU A 75 6.59 1.25 -4.39
CA LEU A 75 7.17 0.87 -3.11
C LEU A 75 8.44 1.69 -2.77
N ARG A 76 9.33 1.93 -3.76
CA ARG A 76 10.51 2.78 -3.57
C ARG A 76 10.14 4.21 -3.17
N ARG A 77 9.11 4.80 -3.80
CA ARG A 77 8.65 6.15 -3.48
C ARG A 77 8.06 6.21 -2.07
N GLY A 78 7.22 5.24 -1.71
CA GLY A 78 6.66 5.15 -0.36
C GLY A 78 7.73 4.98 0.71
N LEU A 79 8.71 4.09 0.49
CA LEU A 79 9.85 3.91 1.40
C LEU A 79 10.70 5.20 1.51
N ALA A 80 10.93 5.92 0.43
CA ALA A 80 11.66 7.18 0.46
C ALA A 80 10.91 8.23 1.29
N ARG A 81 9.60 8.40 1.07
CA ARG A 81 8.75 9.31 1.85
C ARG A 81 8.69 8.93 3.32
N SER A 82 8.56 7.64 3.63
CA SER A 82 8.60 7.16 5.01
C SER A 82 9.90 7.53 5.71
N ARG A 83 11.05 7.34 5.04
CA ARG A 83 12.38 7.71 5.59
C ARG A 83 12.54 9.21 5.78
N GLU A 84 12.03 10.03 4.88
CA GLU A 84 12.02 11.50 5.02
C GLU A 84 11.27 11.96 6.28
N LEU A 85 10.25 11.21 6.69
CA LEU A 85 9.47 11.45 7.91
C LEU A 85 10.02 10.72 9.14
N GLY A 86 11.12 9.98 9.00
CA GLY A 86 11.82 9.31 10.10
C GLY A 86 11.42 7.86 10.34
N ALA A 87 10.58 7.26 9.50
CA ALA A 87 10.25 5.84 9.55
C ALA A 87 11.26 4.98 8.78
N ASN A 88 11.32 3.71 9.12
CA ASN A 88 12.03 2.69 8.36
C ASN A 88 11.16 1.42 8.26
N PRO A 89 10.10 1.43 7.47
CA PRO A 89 9.20 0.28 7.35
C PRO A 89 9.95 -0.96 6.86
N ARG A 90 9.68 -2.10 7.49
CA ARG A 90 10.23 -3.41 7.13
C ARG A 90 9.15 -4.41 6.80
N ASP A 91 7.89 -4.03 6.95
CA ASP A 91 6.74 -4.88 6.86
C ASP A 91 5.83 -4.39 5.72
N GLY A 92 5.44 -5.29 4.83
CA GLY A 92 4.53 -5.02 3.72
C GLY A 92 3.09 -5.08 4.21
N TYR A 93 2.30 -4.05 3.94
CA TYR A 93 0.88 -4.00 4.27
C TYR A 93 0.09 -3.57 3.04
N MET A 94 -0.73 -4.46 2.52
CA MET A 94 -1.53 -4.24 1.31
C MET A 94 -2.86 -4.99 1.47
N PRO A 95 -3.74 -4.50 2.37
CA PRO A 95 -4.86 -5.28 2.86
C PRO A 95 -5.94 -5.51 1.81
N ASP A 96 -6.29 -4.52 1.00
CA ASP A 96 -7.52 -4.51 0.23
C ASP A 96 -7.36 -4.74 -1.28
N SER A 97 -6.13 -4.81 -1.79
CA SER A 97 -5.87 -5.06 -3.22
C SER A 97 -6.45 -6.41 -3.67
N PHE A 98 -6.94 -6.47 -4.91
CA PHE A 98 -7.79 -7.55 -5.42
C PHE A 98 -7.00 -8.77 -5.89
N GLY A 99 -6.28 -9.40 -4.95
CA GLY A 99 -5.37 -10.52 -5.19
C GLY A 99 -3.91 -10.08 -5.38
N HIS A 100 -2.99 -11.06 -5.41
CA HIS A 100 -1.55 -10.77 -5.36
C HIS A 100 -0.76 -11.69 -6.29
N ILE A 101 0.21 -11.10 -7.01
CA ILE A 101 1.09 -11.78 -7.96
C ILE A 101 2.14 -12.63 -7.26
N ALA A 102 2.54 -13.74 -7.88
CA ALA A 102 3.55 -14.65 -7.34
C ALA A 102 4.94 -14.02 -7.12
N GLN A 103 5.24 -12.90 -7.77
CA GLN A 103 6.49 -12.14 -7.61
C GLN A 103 6.47 -11.16 -6.44
N MET A 104 5.37 -10.99 -5.72
CA MET A 104 5.30 -10.04 -4.60
C MET A 104 6.41 -10.28 -3.56
N PRO A 105 6.73 -11.52 -3.13
CA PRO A 105 7.85 -11.75 -2.21
C PRO A 105 9.21 -11.27 -2.75
N LEU A 106 9.47 -11.43 -4.07
CA LEU A 106 10.68 -10.93 -4.71
C LEU A 106 10.77 -9.40 -4.62
N ILE A 107 9.68 -8.69 -4.95
CA ILE A 107 9.63 -7.22 -4.91
C ILE A 107 9.86 -6.73 -3.48
N LEU A 108 9.15 -7.31 -2.50
CA LEU A 108 9.27 -6.94 -1.10
C LEU A 108 10.69 -7.16 -0.57
N ARG A 109 11.25 -8.36 -0.76
CA ARG A 109 12.60 -8.71 -0.33
C ARG A 109 13.66 -7.86 -1.01
N GLY A 110 13.51 -7.61 -2.31
CA GLY A 110 14.42 -6.76 -3.09
C GLY A 110 14.49 -5.32 -2.58
N LEU A 111 13.46 -4.86 -1.89
CA LEU A 111 13.38 -3.52 -1.29
C LEU A 111 13.53 -3.52 0.25
N GLY A 112 13.88 -4.68 0.85
CA GLY A 112 14.25 -4.81 2.26
C GLY A 112 13.09 -5.08 3.22
N LEU A 113 11.90 -5.41 2.71
CA LEU A 113 10.78 -5.82 3.54
C LEU A 113 10.86 -7.32 3.85
N ARG A 114 10.41 -7.73 5.05
CA ARG A 114 10.51 -9.10 5.57
C ARG A 114 9.15 -9.81 5.63
N SER A 115 8.05 -9.07 5.59
CA SER A 115 6.70 -9.61 5.76
C SER A 115 5.72 -9.02 4.76
N PHE A 116 4.53 -9.63 4.71
CA PHE A 116 3.41 -9.19 3.92
C PHE A 116 2.08 -9.47 4.62
N LEU A 117 1.25 -8.45 4.79
CA LEU A 117 -0.10 -8.56 5.37
C LEU A 117 -1.13 -8.24 4.29
N PHE A 118 -2.16 -9.07 4.17
CA PHE A 118 -3.22 -8.93 3.17
C PHE A 118 -4.53 -9.61 3.63
N MET A 119 -5.67 -9.24 3.02
CA MET A 119 -6.95 -9.89 3.32
C MET A 119 -7.59 -10.61 2.11
N ARG A 120 -7.29 -10.21 0.87
CA ARG A 120 -7.94 -10.77 -0.32
C ARG A 120 -7.01 -11.71 -1.07
N GLY A 121 -7.55 -12.82 -1.57
CA GLY A 121 -6.81 -13.73 -2.45
C GLY A 121 -6.51 -15.11 -1.89
N LEU A 122 -6.88 -15.43 -0.63
CA LEU A 122 -6.71 -16.76 -0.09
C LEU A 122 -7.96 -17.61 -0.34
N SER A 123 -7.81 -18.80 -0.98
CA SER A 123 -8.90 -19.75 -1.16
C SER A 123 -9.22 -20.47 0.13
N LYS A 124 -10.39 -21.13 0.18
CA LYS A 124 -10.77 -21.96 1.32
C LYS A 124 -9.78 -23.10 1.56
N GLU A 125 -9.32 -23.75 0.50
CA GLU A 125 -8.31 -24.81 0.60
C GLU A 125 -6.97 -24.28 1.13
N GLN A 126 -6.52 -23.14 0.61
CA GLN A 126 -5.31 -22.46 1.10
C GLN A 126 -5.46 -22.07 2.57
N TRP A 127 -6.60 -21.52 2.98
CA TRP A 127 -6.89 -21.20 4.37
C TRP A 127 -6.77 -22.42 5.29
N GLU A 128 -7.37 -23.56 4.89
CA GLU A 128 -7.30 -24.77 5.69
C GLU A 128 -5.86 -25.28 5.88
N ARG A 129 -5.02 -25.12 4.87
CA ARG A 129 -3.61 -25.57 4.86
C ARG A 129 -2.64 -24.57 5.50
N LEU A 130 -2.85 -23.27 5.30
CA LEU A 130 -1.88 -22.22 5.64
C LEU A 130 -2.18 -21.55 6.98
N GLY A 131 -3.43 -21.42 7.36
CA GLY A 131 -3.84 -20.62 8.52
C GLY A 131 -3.66 -19.12 8.32
N CYS A 132 -3.53 -18.38 9.43
CA CYS A 132 -3.30 -16.96 9.42
C CYS A 132 -1.86 -16.57 9.06
N GLU A 133 -0.90 -17.46 9.31
CA GLU A 133 0.53 -17.18 9.25
C GLU A 133 1.23 -18.23 8.42
N PHE A 134 1.96 -17.83 7.38
CA PHE A 134 2.67 -18.74 6.49
C PHE A 134 3.90 -18.10 5.86
N ARG A 135 4.75 -18.88 5.19
CA ARG A 135 5.83 -18.42 4.35
C ARG A 135 5.36 -18.34 2.90
N TRP A 136 5.58 -17.22 2.24
CA TRP A 136 5.31 -17.06 0.81
C TRP A 136 6.60 -16.90 0.05
N ARG A 137 6.82 -17.78 -0.94
CA ARG A 137 8.06 -17.84 -1.72
C ARG A 137 7.79 -17.49 -3.18
N ALA A 138 8.61 -16.61 -3.73
CA ALA A 138 8.68 -16.34 -5.17
C ALA A 138 9.60 -17.35 -5.89
N SER A 139 9.55 -17.35 -7.22
CA SER A 139 10.28 -18.29 -8.08
C SER A 139 11.81 -18.17 -7.98
N ASP A 140 12.34 -17.04 -7.53
CA ASP A 140 13.77 -16.81 -7.28
C ASP A 140 14.25 -17.32 -5.91
N GLY A 141 13.34 -17.84 -5.08
CA GLY A 141 13.60 -18.28 -3.72
C GLY A 141 13.45 -17.20 -2.65
N SER A 142 13.11 -15.97 -3.01
CA SER A 142 12.80 -14.90 -2.03
C SER A 142 11.57 -15.27 -1.21
N GLU A 143 11.67 -15.15 0.13
CA GLU A 143 10.60 -15.48 1.05
C GLU A 143 10.25 -14.31 1.97
N VAL A 144 8.95 -14.20 2.29
CA VAL A 144 8.42 -13.29 3.32
C VAL A 144 7.53 -14.03 4.30
N THR A 145 7.52 -13.58 5.56
CA THR A 145 6.50 -13.97 6.54
C THR A 145 5.19 -13.34 6.12
N THR A 146 4.16 -14.13 5.94
CA THR A 146 2.89 -13.67 5.38
C THR A 146 1.77 -13.85 6.37
N ILE A 147 0.96 -12.81 6.53
CA ILE A 147 -0.17 -12.77 7.46
C ILE A 147 -1.46 -12.57 6.66
N TYR A 148 -2.36 -13.50 6.80
CA TYR A 148 -3.70 -13.42 6.24
C TYR A 148 -4.67 -12.82 7.25
N LEU A 149 -5.23 -11.68 6.91
CA LEU A 149 -6.25 -10.97 7.69
C LEU A 149 -7.63 -11.56 7.33
N ARG A 150 -8.01 -12.65 8.01
CA ARG A 150 -9.20 -13.45 7.67
C ARG A 150 -10.48 -12.62 7.59
N ASP A 151 -10.70 -11.77 8.56
CA ASP A 151 -11.89 -10.91 8.65
C ASP A 151 -11.59 -9.46 8.23
N GLY A 152 -10.51 -9.28 7.47
CA GLY A 152 -10.06 -8.00 6.94
C GLY A 152 -9.30 -7.14 7.95
N TYR A 153 -9.15 -5.87 7.61
CA TYR A 153 -8.52 -4.84 8.47
C TYR A 153 -9.53 -4.12 9.37
N LEU A 154 -10.70 -4.71 9.57
CA LEU A 154 -11.84 -4.12 10.27
C LEU A 154 -12.41 -5.01 11.39
N ASP A 155 -11.77 -6.11 11.71
CA ASP A 155 -12.31 -7.12 12.62
C ASP A 155 -12.51 -6.63 14.08
N SER A 156 -11.80 -5.60 14.48
CA SER A 156 -12.03 -4.88 15.75
C SER A 156 -12.43 -3.40 15.56
N ALA A 157 -12.89 -3.02 14.37
CA ALA A 157 -13.41 -1.68 14.13
C ALA A 157 -14.63 -1.40 15.01
N ALA A 158 -14.78 -0.15 15.48
CA ALA A 158 -15.86 0.26 16.40
C ALA A 158 -16.05 -0.71 17.57
N LEU A 159 -14.95 -1.09 18.21
CA LEU A 159 -14.96 -2.05 19.32
C LEU A 159 -15.90 -1.57 20.43
N GLY A 160 -16.78 -2.46 20.91
CA GLY A 160 -17.80 -2.11 21.92
C GLY A 160 -19.11 -1.56 21.36
N HIS A 161 -19.21 -1.33 20.05
CA HIS A 161 -20.47 -1.01 19.39
C HIS A 161 -21.10 -2.26 18.76
N PRO A 162 -22.43 -2.30 18.56
CA PRO A 162 -23.12 -3.48 18.04
C PRO A 162 -22.72 -3.81 16.60
N GLU A 163 -22.41 -2.78 15.81
CA GLU A 163 -22.01 -2.88 14.39
C GLU A 163 -20.55 -2.47 14.22
N GLN A 164 -19.92 -2.91 13.13
CA GLN A 164 -18.55 -2.51 12.76
C GLN A 164 -18.52 -1.19 11.98
N PHE A 165 -19.61 -0.85 11.32
CA PHE A 165 -19.79 0.35 10.55
C PHE A 165 -20.99 1.14 11.05
N GLY A 166 -20.90 2.44 11.07
CA GLY A 166 -21.99 3.32 11.46
C GLY A 166 -21.51 4.66 11.96
N ASP A 167 -22.46 5.53 12.22
CA ASP A 167 -22.24 6.76 12.97
C ASP A 167 -22.42 6.45 14.46
N PHE A 168 -21.32 6.53 15.20
CA PHE A 168 -21.28 6.26 16.63
C PHE A 168 -21.09 7.53 17.46
N GLU A 169 -21.17 8.71 16.84
CA GLU A 169 -21.03 9.98 17.55
C GLU A 169 -22.05 10.07 18.69
N GLY A 170 -21.54 10.34 19.89
CA GLY A 170 -22.37 10.41 21.10
C GLY A 170 -22.85 9.06 21.67
N HIS A 171 -22.45 7.93 21.07
CA HIS A 171 -22.75 6.60 21.59
C HIS A 171 -21.55 6.03 22.35
N GLU A 172 -21.74 5.78 23.65
CA GLU A 172 -20.70 5.14 24.47
C GLU A 172 -20.51 3.66 24.10
N PRO A 173 -19.28 3.20 23.81
CA PRO A 173 -19.00 1.79 23.53
C PRO A 173 -19.16 0.95 24.81
N LYS A 174 -19.72 -0.27 24.66
CA LYS A 174 -20.01 -1.20 25.74
C LYS A 174 -18.90 -2.24 25.87
N PRO A 175 -18.21 -2.35 27.01
CA PRO A 175 -17.15 -3.33 27.21
C PRO A 175 -17.57 -4.77 26.94
N GLU A 176 -18.81 -5.12 27.23
CA GLU A 176 -19.35 -6.48 27.02
C GLU A 176 -19.37 -6.86 25.54
N LEU A 177 -19.76 -5.93 24.66
CA LEU A 177 -19.73 -6.14 23.21
C LEU A 177 -18.30 -6.21 22.67
N ALA A 178 -17.36 -5.48 23.28
CA ALA A 178 -15.94 -5.60 22.95
C ALA A 178 -15.42 -7.01 23.25
N VAL A 179 -15.71 -7.55 24.44
CA VAL A 179 -15.34 -8.91 24.85
C VAL A 179 -15.96 -9.95 23.93
N GLU A 180 -17.24 -9.80 23.62
CA GLU A 180 -17.96 -10.73 22.72
C GLU A 180 -17.29 -10.78 21.34
N ARG A 181 -16.98 -9.61 20.74
CA ARG A 181 -16.35 -9.52 19.44
C ARG A 181 -14.93 -10.09 19.44
N LEU A 182 -14.10 -9.76 20.43
CA LEU A 182 -12.76 -10.30 20.57
C LEU A 182 -12.77 -11.85 20.70
N ARG A 183 -13.65 -12.40 21.53
CA ARG A 183 -13.81 -13.86 21.66
C ARG A 183 -14.27 -14.50 20.35
N ALA A 184 -15.20 -13.91 19.63
CA ALA A 184 -15.66 -14.38 18.34
C ALA A 184 -14.53 -14.40 17.30
N SER A 185 -13.73 -13.31 17.23
CA SER A 185 -12.58 -13.21 16.34
C SER A 185 -11.51 -14.25 16.64
N LEU A 186 -11.18 -14.48 17.90
CA LEU A 186 -10.22 -15.52 18.31
C LEU A 186 -10.74 -16.93 17.98
N LYS A 187 -12.02 -17.20 18.27
CA LYS A 187 -12.66 -18.49 17.97
C LYS A 187 -12.67 -18.78 16.46
N ALA A 188 -12.91 -17.78 15.63
CA ALA A 188 -12.89 -17.92 14.16
C ALA A 188 -11.50 -18.32 13.61
N ARG A 189 -10.44 -18.11 14.40
CA ARG A 189 -9.03 -18.43 14.08
C ARG A 189 -8.48 -19.62 14.85
N GLU A 190 -9.33 -20.32 15.60
CA GLU A 190 -8.91 -21.47 16.40
C GLU A 190 -8.21 -22.53 15.54
N GLY A 191 -7.02 -22.98 15.97
CA GLY A 191 -6.19 -23.92 15.22
C GLY A 191 -5.52 -23.37 13.96
N LYS A 192 -5.62 -22.06 13.70
CA LYS A 192 -5.04 -21.35 12.54
C LYS A 192 -3.99 -20.30 12.91
N LEU A 193 -3.74 -20.11 14.20
CA LEU A 193 -2.72 -19.20 14.77
C LEU A 193 -1.50 -20.03 15.16
N HIS A 194 -0.49 -20.06 14.30
CA HIS A 194 0.70 -20.89 14.51
C HIS A 194 1.66 -20.30 15.54
N SER A 195 1.70 -18.96 15.66
CA SER A 195 2.49 -18.26 16.67
C SER A 195 1.82 -18.19 18.05
N GLY A 196 0.55 -18.58 18.14
CA GLY A 196 -0.26 -18.43 19.33
C GLY A 196 -0.83 -17.03 19.54
N ALA A 197 -0.58 -16.08 18.63
CA ALA A 197 -1.10 -14.72 18.68
C ALA A 197 -1.95 -14.38 17.45
N ALA A 198 -2.89 -13.45 17.62
CA ALA A 198 -3.68 -12.88 16.53
C ALA A 198 -3.44 -11.38 16.44
N ILE A 199 -3.29 -10.85 15.24
CA ILE A 199 -3.42 -9.42 15.00
C ILE A 199 -4.87 -9.08 14.65
N LEU A 200 -5.44 -8.08 15.33
CA LEU A 200 -6.80 -7.60 15.12
C LEU A 200 -6.73 -6.08 14.91
N PHE A 201 -7.30 -5.59 13.81
CA PHE A 201 -7.24 -4.17 13.47
C PHE A 201 -8.44 -3.42 14.03
N ASN A 202 -8.17 -2.36 14.81
CA ASN A 202 -9.18 -1.41 15.28
C ASN A 202 -9.19 -0.18 14.38
N GLY A 203 -9.79 -0.31 13.23
CA GLY A 203 -9.91 0.74 12.23
C GLY A 203 -10.54 0.20 10.97
N CYS A 204 -10.94 1.10 10.10
CA CYS A 204 -11.50 0.80 8.80
C CYS A 204 -11.39 2.04 7.90
N ASP A 205 -11.47 1.86 6.58
CA ASP A 205 -11.76 2.94 5.65
C ASP A 205 -13.12 3.58 6.02
N HIS A 206 -13.28 4.86 5.73
CA HIS A 206 -14.47 5.65 6.04
C HIS A 206 -14.80 5.85 7.52
N MET A 207 -13.89 5.46 8.45
CA MET A 207 -14.12 5.63 9.89
C MET A 207 -12.97 6.39 10.56
N PRO A 208 -13.28 7.22 11.58
CA PRO A 208 -12.25 7.81 12.42
C PRO A 208 -11.60 6.75 13.32
N PHE A 209 -10.45 7.12 13.91
CA PHE A 209 -9.84 6.37 15.00
C PHE A 209 -10.79 6.34 16.23
N GLN A 210 -10.64 5.32 17.08
CA GLN A 210 -11.46 5.11 18.28
C GLN A 210 -10.69 5.51 19.55
N PRO A 211 -10.92 6.73 20.12
CA PRO A 211 -10.17 7.21 21.29
C PRO A 211 -10.34 6.35 22.54
N GLU A 212 -11.47 5.65 22.66
CA GLU A 212 -11.81 4.80 23.82
C GLU A 212 -11.06 3.46 23.83
N LEU A 213 -10.28 3.13 22.79
CA LEU A 213 -9.62 1.84 22.65
C LEU A 213 -8.80 1.42 23.87
N PRO A 214 -7.96 2.27 24.51
CA PRO A 214 -7.22 1.85 25.70
C PRO A 214 -8.13 1.42 26.86
N ARG A 215 -9.21 2.14 27.11
CA ARG A 215 -10.20 1.82 28.15
C ARG A 215 -10.92 0.51 27.86
N LEU A 216 -11.29 0.27 26.59
CA LEU A 216 -11.96 -0.96 26.17
C LEU A 216 -11.04 -2.17 26.29
N LEU A 217 -9.75 -2.03 25.91
CA LEU A 217 -8.76 -3.10 26.07
C LEU A 217 -8.54 -3.43 27.54
N ALA A 218 -8.43 -2.44 28.44
CA ALA A 218 -8.30 -2.68 29.87
C ALA A 218 -9.51 -3.42 30.45
N GLY A 219 -10.74 -3.02 30.05
CA GLY A 219 -11.97 -3.70 30.44
C GLY A 219 -12.07 -5.12 29.90
N ALA A 220 -11.70 -5.32 28.65
CA ALA A 220 -11.68 -6.64 28.01
C ALA A 220 -10.60 -7.56 28.64
N GLN A 221 -9.41 -7.03 28.96
CA GLN A 221 -8.36 -7.79 29.66
C GLN A 221 -8.81 -8.33 31.01
N ALA A 222 -9.56 -7.52 31.78
CA ALA A 222 -10.12 -7.95 33.05
C ALA A 222 -11.15 -9.09 32.89
N ALA A 223 -11.92 -9.10 31.80
CA ALA A 223 -12.92 -10.10 31.48
C ALA A 223 -12.38 -11.34 30.75
N MET A 224 -11.16 -11.25 30.23
CA MET A 224 -10.48 -12.31 29.45
C MET A 224 -9.08 -12.58 30.01
N PRO A 225 -8.94 -13.03 31.28
CA PRO A 225 -7.64 -13.23 31.91
C PRO A 225 -6.82 -14.36 31.26
N GLU A 226 -7.46 -15.20 30.45
CA GLU A 226 -6.81 -16.28 29.68
C GLU A 226 -6.09 -15.80 28.42
N VAL A 227 -6.26 -14.54 28.04
CA VAL A 227 -5.65 -13.91 26.83
C VAL A 227 -4.91 -12.65 27.27
N GLU A 228 -3.73 -12.43 26.72
CA GLU A 228 -3.02 -11.15 26.83
C GLU A 228 -3.46 -10.22 25.68
N LEU A 229 -4.02 -9.08 26.01
CA LEU A 229 -4.43 -8.06 25.04
C LEU A 229 -3.41 -6.94 25.00
N VAL A 230 -2.79 -6.73 23.84
CA VAL A 230 -1.73 -5.73 23.64
C VAL A 230 -2.15 -4.75 22.55
N HIS A 231 -2.06 -3.44 22.85
CA HIS A 231 -2.14 -2.42 21.81
C HIS A 231 -0.79 -2.40 21.07
N ALA A 232 -0.73 -3.08 19.93
CA ALA A 232 0.52 -3.37 19.22
C ALA A 232 0.64 -2.62 17.91
N THR A 233 1.84 -2.65 17.34
CA THR A 233 2.16 -2.27 15.96
C THR A 233 2.22 -3.49 15.05
N ILE A 234 2.15 -3.30 13.73
CA ILE A 234 2.40 -4.37 12.75
C ILE A 234 3.79 -4.97 12.98
N ALA A 235 4.80 -4.12 13.13
CA ALA A 235 6.18 -4.55 13.36
C ALA A 235 6.31 -5.43 14.61
N GLY A 236 5.67 -5.05 15.73
CA GLY A 236 5.67 -5.82 16.98
C GLY A 236 5.03 -7.19 16.83
N TYR A 237 3.91 -7.28 16.08
CA TYR A 237 3.29 -8.57 15.80
C TYR A 237 4.18 -9.47 14.92
N ILE A 238 4.80 -8.93 13.88
CA ILE A 238 5.73 -9.70 13.04
C ILE A 238 6.95 -10.19 13.84
N ASP A 239 7.50 -9.36 14.72
CA ASP A 239 8.60 -9.77 15.61
C ASP A 239 8.17 -10.94 16.52
N HIS A 240 6.94 -10.92 17.03
CA HIS A 240 6.38 -12.04 17.80
C HIS A 240 6.28 -13.30 16.94
N VAL A 241 5.69 -13.23 15.75
CA VAL A 241 5.55 -14.40 14.84
C VAL A 241 6.93 -14.99 14.50
N GLU A 242 7.91 -14.16 14.15
CA GLU A 242 9.26 -14.62 13.80
C GLU A 242 10.04 -15.21 14.99
N SER A 243 9.82 -14.72 16.21
CA SER A 243 10.48 -15.19 17.42
C SER A 243 9.77 -16.38 18.09
N SER A 244 8.52 -16.66 17.76
CA SER A 244 7.69 -17.72 18.37
C SER A 244 8.24 -19.14 18.16
N GLY A 245 9.08 -19.35 17.14
CA GLY A 245 9.53 -20.68 16.70
C GLY A 245 8.46 -21.48 15.96
N ALA A 246 7.35 -20.88 15.59
CA ALA A 246 6.26 -21.51 14.86
C ALA A 246 6.72 -22.10 13.53
N LYS A 247 6.26 -23.30 13.21
CA LYS A 247 6.51 -23.93 11.91
C LYS A 247 5.44 -23.47 10.92
N LEU A 248 5.79 -22.46 10.14
CA LEU A 248 4.92 -21.87 9.14
C LEU A 248 4.91 -22.72 7.85
N ALA A 249 3.72 -23.01 7.31
CA ALA A 249 3.56 -23.69 6.05
C ALA A 249 4.07 -22.81 4.88
N LEU A 250 4.53 -23.45 3.80
CA LEU A 250 5.00 -22.75 2.61
C LEU A 250 3.89 -22.62 1.57
N HIS A 251 3.79 -21.43 0.98
CA HIS A 251 3.00 -21.17 -0.22
C HIS A 251 3.90 -20.68 -1.36
N GLU A 252 3.62 -21.13 -2.57
CA GLU A 252 4.22 -20.66 -3.82
C GLU A 252 3.09 -20.39 -4.82
N GLY A 253 3.25 -19.40 -5.68
CA GLY A 253 2.24 -19.01 -6.66
C GLY A 253 1.46 -17.76 -6.26
N GLU A 254 0.43 -17.46 -7.03
CA GLU A 254 -0.44 -16.30 -6.87
C GLU A 254 -1.48 -16.53 -5.76
N LEU A 255 -2.00 -15.42 -5.24
CA LEU A 255 -3.10 -15.42 -4.29
C LEU A 255 -4.34 -14.83 -4.97
N LEU A 256 -5.21 -15.71 -5.47
CA LEU A 256 -6.40 -15.39 -6.29
C LEU A 256 -7.69 -16.06 -5.79
N GLY A 257 -7.67 -16.59 -4.56
CA GLY A 257 -8.87 -17.16 -3.94
C GLY A 257 -9.93 -16.09 -3.68
N ASN A 258 -11.20 -16.48 -3.79
CA ASN A 258 -12.34 -15.55 -3.79
C ASN A 258 -13.42 -15.92 -2.77
N GLU A 259 -13.18 -16.94 -1.92
CA GLU A 259 -14.23 -17.54 -1.12
C GLU A 259 -14.47 -16.85 0.23
N HIS A 260 -13.44 -16.30 0.85
CA HIS A 260 -13.56 -15.59 2.14
C HIS A 260 -13.73 -14.08 1.91
N ASN A 261 -12.73 -13.47 1.29
CA ASN A 261 -12.75 -12.05 0.93
C ASN A 261 -12.70 -11.96 -0.59
N PRO A 262 -13.77 -11.47 -1.25
CA PRO A 262 -13.84 -11.44 -2.70
C PRO A 262 -12.76 -10.56 -3.31
N ILE A 263 -12.11 -11.08 -4.37
CA ILE A 263 -11.09 -10.34 -5.15
C ILE A 263 -11.72 -9.48 -6.26
N LEU A 264 -13.04 -9.43 -6.37
CA LEU A 264 -13.77 -8.63 -7.36
C LEU A 264 -13.21 -8.76 -8.79
N SER A 265 -12.93 -9.98 -9.24
CA SER A 265 -12.19 -10.26 -10.49
C SER A 265 -12.71 -9.57 -11.74
N SER A 266 -14.00 -9.16 -11.79
CA SER A 266 -14.58 -8.39 -12.88
C SER A 266 -13.98 -6.99 -13.06
N VAL A 267 -13.34 -6.43 -12.03
CA VAL A 267 -12.72 -5.09 -12.10
C VAL A 267 -11.55 -5.04 -13.08
N TRP A 268 -10.90 -6.16 -13.37
CA TRP A 268 -9.81 -6.20 -14.35
C TRP A 268 -10.27 -5.93 -15.79
N SER A 269 -11.55 -6.10 -16.07
CA SER A 269 -12.14 -5.78 -17.37
C SER A 269 -13.09 -4.56 -17.37
N THR A 270 -13.38 -4.03 -16.19
CA THR A 270 -14.20 -2.82 -16.04
C THR A 270 -13.43 -1.60 -16.53
N ARG A 271 -14.12 -0.65 -17.19
CA ARG A 271 -13.52 0.60 -17.69
C ARG A 271 -12.19 0.37 -18.43
N THR A 272 -12.21 -0.52 -19.42
CA THR A 272 -11.04 -0.96 -20.20
C THR A 272 -10.20 0.21 -20.73
N TYR A 273 -10.80 1.36 -20.99
CA TYR A 273 -10.10 2.57 -21.45
C TYR A 273 -9.04 3.03 -20.43
N LEU A 274 -9.26 2.89 -19.11
CA LEU A 274 -8.25 3.19 -18.08
C LEU A 274 -7.04 2.24 -18.18
N LYS A 275 -7.30 0.93 -18.38
CA LYS A 275 -6.23 -0.07 -18.53
C LYS A 275 -5.40 0.18 -19.78
N LEU A 276 -6.04 0.58 -20.89
CA LEU A 276 -5.35 0.95 -22.13
C LEU A 276 -4.52 2.22 -21.95
N ALA A 277 -5.07 3.25 -21.29
CA ALA A 277 -4.34 4.46 -20.98
C ALA A 277 -3.13 4.18 -20.06
N ASN A 278 -3.32 3.36 -19.01
CA ASN A 278 -2.25 2.91 -18.13
C ASN A 278 -1.13 2.19 -18.89
N HIS A 279 -1.49 1.20 -19.72
CA HIS A 279 -0.52 0.47 -20.51
C HIS A 279 0.30 1.41 -21.42
N ARG A 280 -0.36 2.36 -22.07
CA ARG A 280 0.30 3.33 -22.93
C ARG A 280 1.24 4.25 -22.17
N ALA A 281 0.81 4.77 -21.00
CA ALA A 281 1.62 5.62 -20.15
C ALA A 281 2.86 4.89 -19.64
N GLN A 282 2.71 3.66 -19.13
CA GLN A 282 3.82 2.80 -18.71
C GLN A 282 4.80 2.55 -19.88
N TRP A 283 4.29 2.16 -21.04
CA TRP A 283 5.11 1.91 -22.21
C TRP A 283 5.92 3.15 -22.63
N LEU A 284 5.30 4.33 -22.65
CA LEU A 284 5.99 5.58 -22.99
C LEU A 284 7.11 5.90 -21.99
N LEU A 285 6.86 5.74 -20.70
CA LEU A 285 7.87 6.00 -19.66
C LEU A 285 8.99 4.98 -19.73
N GLU A 286 8.65 3.69 -19.63
CA GLU A 286 9.62 2.58 -19.46
C GLU A 286 10.42 2.28 -20.75
N ARG A 287 9.79 2.40 -21.91
CA ARG A 287 10.37 1.94 -23.18
C ARG A 287 10.80 3.07 -24.10
N VAL A 288 10.37 4.30 -23.86
CA VAL A 288 10.69 5.43 -24.72
C VAL A 288 11.43 6.52 -23.95
N ALA A 289 10.76 7.19 -23.01
CA ALA A 289 11.29 8.41 -22.41
C ALA A 289 12.55 8.14 -21.56
N GLU A 290 12.54 7.15 -20.67
CA GLU A 290 13.69 6.84 -19.83
C GLU A 290 14.92 6.34 -20.62
N PRO A 291 14.81 5.36 -21.54
CA PRO A 291 15.95 4.98 -22.36
C PRO A 291 16.55 6.15 -23.16
N LEU A 292 15.71 7.04 -23.67
CA LEU A 292 16.15 8.25 -24.38
C LEU A 292 16.88 9.23 -23.47
N THR A 293 16.43 9.43 -22.23
CA THR A 293 17.15 10.30 -21.27
C THR A 293 18.53 9.76 -20.93
N VAL A 294 18.65 8.44 -20.78
CA VAL A 294 19.97 7.80 -20.58
C VAL A 294 20.88 8.04 -21.79
N ALA A 295 20.36 7.83 -22.99
CA ALA A 295 21.13 8.03 -24.23
C ALA A 295 21.52 9.51 -24.46
N ALA A 296 20.64 10.46 -24.11
CA ALA A 296 20.88 11.90 -24.24
C ALA A 296 21.93 12.42 -23.25
N GLY A 297 22.24 11.70 -22.18
CA GLY A 297 23.31 12.02 -21.23
C GLY A 297 23.02 13.27 -20.40
N ALA A 298 23.77 14.36 -20.54
CA ALA A 298 23.61 15.58 -19.74
C ALA A 298 22.19 16.17 -19.88
N ARG A 299 21.68 16.29 -21.11
CA ARG A 299 20.34 16.78 -21.38
C ARG A 299 19.26 15.92 -20.72
N GLY A 300 19.42 14.59 -20.76
CA GLY A 300 18.50 13.67 -20.09
C GLY A 300 18.48 13.87 -18.58
N ARG A 301 19.63 14.11 -17.96
CA ARG A 301 19.68 14.40 -16.50
C ARG A 301 18.94 15.71 -16.14
N GLU A 302 18.99 16.72 -16.99
CA GLU A 302 18.23 17.97 -16.80
C GLU A 302 16.70 17.72 -16.83
N LEU A 303 16.26 16.73 -17.58
CA LEU A 303 14.84 16.36 -17.74
C LEU A 303 14.35 15.34 -16.72
N ALA A 304 15.24 14.81 -15.87
CA ALA A 304 14.90 13.75 -14.91
C ALA A 304 13.77 14.11 -13.93
N ALA A 305 13.71 15.39 -13.52
CA ALA A 305 12.65 15.86 -12.63
C ALA A 305 11.25 15.79 -13.28
N LEU A 306 11.17 16.00 -14.61
CA LEU A 306 9.91 15.87 -15.35
C LEU A 306 9.46 14.39 -15.39
N LEU A 307 10.41 13.45 -15.55
CA LEU A 307 10.08 12.03 -15.50
C LEU A 307 9.66 11.58 -14.10
N ASP A 308 10.30 12.11 -13.05
CA ASP A 308 9.86 11.79 -11.67
C ASP A 308 8.43 12.27 -11.42
N GLU A 309 8.06 13.46 -11.93
CA GLU A 309 6.69 13.95 -11.84
C GLU A 309 5.72 13.10 -12.69
N ALA A 310 6.10 12.72 -13.90
CA ALA A 310 5.26 11.82 -14.72
C ALA A 310 5.03 10.48 -14.03
N TRP A 311 6.05 9.90 -13.40
CA TRP A 311 5.90 8.71 -12.58
C TRP A 311 4.99 8.94 -11.37
N ARG A 312 5.13 10.06 -10.67
CA ARG A 312 4.26 10.40 -9.53
C ARG A 312 2.79 10.45 -9.96
N LEU A 313 2.50 11.13 -11.06
CA LEU A 313 1.14 11.21 -11.62
C LEU A 313 0.60 9.84 -12.04
N LEU A 314 1.44 9.01 -12.69
CA LEU A 314 1.05 7.66 -13.07
C LEU A 314 0.74 6.79 -11.84
N LEU A 315 1.59 6.85 -10.82
CA LEU A 315 1.40 6.06 -9.59
C LEU A 315 0.14 6.47 -8.82
N LEU A 316 -0.29 7.73 -8.89
CA LEU A 316 -1.56 8.20 -8.31
C LEU A 316 -2.80 7.63 -9.03
N ASN A 317 -2.65 7.01 -10.20
CA ASN A 317 -3.71 6.28 -10.89
C ASN A 317 -3.69 4.78 -10.58
N HIS A 318 -2.76 4.31 -9.74
CA HIS A 318 -2.61 2.90 -9.40
C HIS A 318 -3.24 2.44 -8.09
N PRO A 319 -3.86 3.30 -7.22
CA PRO A 319 -4.71 2.74 -6.17
C PRO A 319 -5.63 1.70 -6.77
N HIS A 320 -5.86 0.61 -6.03
CA HIS A 320 -6.59 -0.53 -6.58
C HIS A 320 -7.99 -0.16 -7.08
N ASP A 321 -8.71 0.74 -6.42
CA ASP A 321 -10.03 1.20 -6.87
C ASP A 321 -9.99 2.09 -8.11
N ASP A 322 -8.92 2.89 -8.29
CA ASP A 322 -8.74 3.78 -9.44
C ASP A 322 -8.45 2.94 -10.69
N ILE A 323 -7.33 2.22 -10.71
CA ILE A 323 -6.95 1.43 -11.89
C ILE A 323 -7.94 0.30 -12.19
N CYS A 324 -8.55 -0.30 -11.19
CA CYS A 324 -9.60 -1.30 -11.36
C CYS A 324 -10.92 -0.71 -11.84
N GLY A 325 -11.15 0.59 -11.68
CA GLY A 325 -12.31 1.27 -12.22
C GLY A 325 -13.59 1.06 -11.41
N CYS A 326 -13.48 0.81 -10.10
CA CYS A 326 -14.60 0.63 -9.20
C CYS A 326 -14.94 1.87 -8.36
N SER A 327 -14.16 2.94 -8.48
CA SER A 327 -14.47 4.25 -7.92
C SER A 327 -15.61 4.96 -8.67
N ILE A 328 -16.04 6.13 -8.18
CA ILE A 328 -17.03 6.96 -8.82
C ILE A 328 -16.48 7.63 -10.09
N ASP A 329 -17.36 8.05 -11.00
CA ASP A 329 -16.97 8.66 -12.28
C ASP A 329 -16.06 9.88 -12.14
N ALA A 330 -16.24 10.70 -11.09
CA ALA A 330 -15.41 11.87 -10.86
C ALA A 330 -13.92 11.50 -10.64
N VAL A 331 -13.64 10.44 -9.91
CA VAL A 331 -12.27 9.92 -9.70
C VAL A 331 -11.66 9.50 -11.02
N HIS A 332 -12.42 8.78 -11.86
CA HIS A 332 -11.91 8.32 -13.16
C HIS A 332 -11.71 9.42 -14.19
N LEU A 333 -12.41 10.55 -14.09
CA LEU A 333 -12.10 11.75 -14.87
C LEU A 333 -10.74 12.36 -14.47
N ASP A 334 -10.43 12.33 -13.18
CA ASP A 334 -9.10 12.75 -12.70
C ASP A 334 -8.00 11.79 -13.15
N ASP A 335 -8.26 10.47 -13.16
CA ASP A 335 -7.34 9.47 -13.71
C ASP A 335 -7.01 9.75 -15.17
N GLU A 336 -8.04 10.01 -15.99
CA GLU A 336 -7.85 10.35 -17.40
C GLU A 336 -7.04 11.63 -17.58
N ALA A 337 -7.25 12.64 -16.73
CA ALA A 337 -6.46 13.87 -16.75
C ALA A 337 -4.99 13.56 -16.46
N ARG A 338 -4.69 12.81 -15.40
CA ARG A 338 -3.31 12.40 -15.05
C ARG A 338 -2.66 11.57 -16.15
N PHE A 339 -3.37 10.62 -16.77
CA PHE A 339 -2.82 9.85 -17.91
C PHE A 339 -2.45 10.77 -19.07
N ARG A 340 -3.26 11.77 -19.42
CA ARG A 340 -2.94 12.74 -20.47
C ARG A 340 -1.69 13.57 -20.13
N GLU A 341 -1.54 13.99 -18.87
CA GLU A 341 -0.35 14.71 -18.41
C GLU A 341 0.90 13.86 -18.49
N VAL A 342 0.83 12.59 -18.07
CA VAL A 342 1.94 11.63 -18.20
C VAL A 342 2.37 11.47 -19.65
N GLU A 343 1.41 11.29 -20.57
CA GLU A 343 1.69 11.18 -22.01
C GLU A 343 2.36 12.44 -22.57
N GLN A 344 1.88 13.62 -22.18
CA GLN A 344 2.45 14.91 -22.62
C GLN A 344 3.88 15.09 -22.12
N ILE A 345 4.13 14.83 -20.85
CA ILE A 345 5.47 14.93 -20.25
C ILE A 345 6.41 13.93 -20.91
N ALA A 346 6.04 12.66 -20.98
CA ALA A 346 6.89 11.59 -21.55
C ALA A 346 7.21 11.86 -23.01
N THR A 347 6.25 12.28 -23.82
CA THR A 347 6.45 12.63 -25.23
C THR A 347 7.36 13.85 -25.38
N SER A 348 7.15 14.90 -24.57
CA SER A 348 7.98 16.09 -24.62
C SER A 348 9.43 15.81 -24.24
N VAL A 349 9.65 14.99 -23.20
CA VAL A 349 10.99 14.55 -22.78
C VAL A 349 11.65 13.73 -23.88
N ALA A 350 10.91 12.78 -24.49
CA ALA A 350 11.41 11.97 -25.58
C ALA A 350 11.84 12.82 -26.78
N ASP A 351 11.02 13.78 -27.19
CA ASP A 351 11.30 14.71 -28.29
C ASP A 351 12.57 15.55 -28.05
N GLU A 352 12.73 16.09 -26.85
CA GLU A 352 13.92 16.86 -26.46
C GLU A 352 15.19 15.97 -26.50
N CYS A 353 15.10 14.75 -26.01
CA CYS A 353 16.22 13.79 -26.07
C CYS A 353 16.57 13.42 -27.51
N VAL A 354 15.58 13.18 -28.38
CA VAL A 354 15.81 12.90 -29.80
C VAL A 354 16.49 14.09 -30.50
N ARG A 355 16.04 15.33 -30.23
CA ARG A 355 16.68 16.54 -30.75
C ARG A 355 18.15 16.65 -30.33
N GLU A 356 18.45 16.36 -29.06
CA GLU A 356 19.82 16.37 -28.55
C GLU A 356 20.69 15.29 -29.19
N LEU A 357 20.16 14.09 -29.37
CA LEU A 357 20.85 13.00 -30.05
C LEU A 357 21.14 13.31 -31.53
N ALA A 358 20.15 13.90 -32.22
CA ALA A 358 20.32 14.36 -33.60
C ALA A 358 21.40 15.45 -33.70
N ARG A 359 21.41 16.41 -32.76
CA ARG A 359 22.45 17.46 -32.69
C ARG A 359 23.85 16.87 -32.47
N LYS A 360 23.99 15.89 -31.57
CA LYS A 360 25.26 15.18 -31.34
C LYS A 360 25.73 14.37 -32.55
N ALA A 361 24.79 13.81 -33.30
CA ALA A 361 25.08 13.10 -34.54
C ALA A 361 25.41 14.01 -35.75
N GLY A 362 25.42 15.33 -35.56
CA GLY A 362 25.70 16.30 -36.61
C GLY A 362 24.59 16.47 -37.64
N VAL A 363 23.37 16.05 -37.33
CA VAL A 363 22.20 16.21 -38.19
C VAL A 363 21.88 17.70 -38.34
N ARG A 364 21.95 18.21 -39.59
CA ARG A 364 21.61 19.60 -39.89
C ARG A 364 20.24 19.70 -40.54
N ARG A 365 19.42 20.68 -40.13
CA ARG A 365 18.16 21.05 -40.80
C ARG A 365 18.55 21.89 -42.06
N ASP A 366 18.46 21.32 -43.22
CA ASP A 366 18.66 22.04 -44.49
C ASP A 366 17.38 22.31 -45.28
N GLY A 367 16.23 21.94 -44.71
CA GLY A 367 14.90 22.14 -45.32
C GLY A 367 14.54 21.17 -46.43
N SER A 368 15.51 20.40 -46.93
CA SER A 368 15.30 19.46 -48.04
C SER A 368 15.42 17.97 -47.67
N THR A 369 15.99 17.68 -46.48
CA THR A 369 16.25 16.32 -46.03
C THR A 369 15.35 15.98 -44.84
N GLN A 370 14.61 14.88 -44.94
CA GLN A 370 13.90 14.25 -43.84
C GLN A 370 14.79 13.21 -43.19
N TRP A 371 15.02 13.33 -41.88
CA TRP A 371 15.79 12.36 -41.11
C TRP A 371 14.85 11.43 -40.36
N LEU A 372 15.05 10.12 -40.52
CA LEU A 372 14.37 9.10 -39.73
C LEU A 372 15.31 8.64 -38.62
N CYS A 373 14.95 8.90 -37.36
CA CYS A 373 15.63 8.34 -36.20
C CYS A 373 14.92 7.06 -35.80
N ALA A 374 15.55 5.92 -35.97
CA ALA A 374 15.06 4.63 -35.50
C ALA A 374 15.78 4.25 -34.19
N LEU A 375 15.04 4.10 -33.12
CA LEU A 375 15.51 3.61 -31.83
C LEU A 375 15.05 2.17 -31.66
N ARG A 376 15.98 1.28 -31.40
CA ARG A 376 15.67 -0.07 -30.97
C ARG A 376 15.74 -0.13 -29.44
N THR A 377 14.59 -0.25 -28.80
CA THR A 377 14.50 -0.61 -27.40
C THR A 377 14.43 -2.13 -27.32
N SER A 378 15.45 -2.75 -26.77
CA SER A 378 15.54 -4.21 -26.58
C SER A 378 14.67 -4.66 -25.42
#